data_4013f20a0b5415c9706f537c0166f03a
#
_entry.id   4013f20a0b5415c9706f537c0166f03a
#
_cell.length_a   1.000
_cell.length_b   1.000
_cell.length_c   1.000
_cell.angle_alpha   90.00
_cell.angle_beta   90.00
_cell.angle_gamma   90.00
#
_symmetry.space_group_name_H-M   'P 1'
#
loop_
_entity.id
_entity.type
_entity.pdbx_description
1 polymer ?
#
loop_
_entity_poly.entity_id
_entity_poly.type
_entity_poly.pdbx_seq_one_letter_code
_entity_poly.pdbx_strand_id
1 'polypeptide(L)'
;MSKHKVYTLYIIVGVTMLLAACTMPAKQQTVGNKARHQFTNEVLLGYTPVKNQGSNPLCWAYSMLATIETEHIMMGDSVNLSVDYVARNMLMEQTRRHFLANGKFRINMRGTMPLLLRLLNEYGAMPYDSYNNRDINYKSLAKRMSTLSDASANMSILEERAERVLDDHIGALPPHVFMLGAEYTPQEFAHSVCMRNEYMAMTSFTHHPFDEMFVLEIPDNYNNDPFYNVPIDVLMNRIEKSIRAGHPVCWEGDITEKGFSFKDGVAMLGKEQPCTQQQRQTAFENRSTTDDHCMALIGLAHDKQGHRFYIAKNSWGIDNPYGGLMYLSENYIRMKTVAVVVKNM
;
A
#
# COMPACT_ATOMS: atom_id res chain seq x y z
N MET A 1 33.87 34.34 -57.64
CA MET A 1 32.48 34.42 -57.14
C MET A 1 31.88 33.05 -57.04
N SER A 2 31.48 32.74 -55.82
CA SER A 2 30.40 31.83 -55.35
C SER A 2 30.63 30.35 -55.45
N LYS A 3 31.28 29.78 -54.42
CA LYS A 3 31.11 28.38 -53.98
C LYS A 3 30.74 28.23 -52.48
N HIS A 4 30.37 29.30 -51.79
CA HIS A 4 30.08 29.32 -50.34
C HIS A 4 28.60 29.42 -49.99
N LYS A 5 27.64 29.37 -50.93
CA LYS A 5 26.21 29.52 -50.63
C LYS A 5 25.38 28.21 -50.61
N VAL A 6 25.99 27.07 -50.87
CA VAL A 6 25.25 25.78 -50.97
C VAL A 6 25.31 24.94 -49.68
N TYR A 7 26.29 25.18 -48.80
CA TYR A 7 26.42 24.38 -47.57
C TYR A 7 25.60 24.84 -46.39
N THR A 8 25.06 26.05 -46.40
CA THR A 8 24.27 26.60 -45.28
C THR A 8 22.80 26.17 -45.32
N LEU A 9 22.31 25.68 -46.43
CA LEU A 9 20.91 25.26 -46.59
C LEU A 9 20.64 23.83 -46.16
N TYR A 10 21.67 22.96 -46.13
CA TYR A 10 21.54 21.55 -45.72
C TYR A 10 21.64 21.32 -44.21
N ILE A 11 22.14 22.27 -43.43
CA ILE A 11 22.25 22.17 -41.98
C ILE A 11 20.93 22.57 -41.27
N ILE A 12 20.10 23.42 -41.89
CA ILE A 12 18.83 23.86 -41.31
C ILE A 12 17.72 22.85 -41.51
N VAL A 13 17.77 21.98 -42.54
CA VAL A 13 16.77 20.93 -42.80
C VAL A 13 17.02 19.67 -41.96
N GLY A 14 18.26 19.45 -41.48
CA GLY A 14 18.63 18.31 -40.64
C GLY A 14 18.24 18.43 -39.16
N VAL A 15 18.07 19.66 -38.66
CA VAL A 15 17.76 19.91 -37.22
C VAL A 15 16.26 19.96 -36.95
N THR A 16 15.43 20.15 -37.97
CA THR A 16 13.96 20.17 -37.80
C THR A 16 13.29 18.81 -37.87
N MET A 17 14.02 17.73 -38.22
CA MET A 17 13.47 16.34 -38.22
C MET A 17 13.78 15.52 -36.98
N LEU A 18 14.50 16.05 -35.98
CA LEU A 18 14.89 15.31 -34.77
C LEU A 18 14.06 15.67 -33.52
N LEU A 19 13.02 16.51 -33.65
CA LEU A 19 12.16 16.90 -32.51
C LEU A 19 10.73 16.40 -32.60
N ALA A 20 10.40 15.48 -33.54
CA ALA A 20 9.05 14.93 -33.67
C ALA A 20 8.90 13.45 -33.27
N ALA A 21 9.84 12.89 -32.50
CA ALA A 21 9.83 11.47 -32.10
C ALA A 21 9.83 11.24 -30.59
N CYS A 22 9.02 11.98 -29.84
CA CYS A 22 8.76 11.64 -28.45
C CYS A 22 7.42 12.20 -27.97
N THR A 23 6.30 11.68 -28.49
CA THR A 23 5.03 11.63 -27.77
C THR A 23 4.08 10.68 -28.51
N MET A 24 4.39 9.39 -28.43
CA MET A 24 3.32 8.41 -28.61
C MET A 24 2.82 8.07 -27.19
N PRO A 25 1.53 8.30 -26.88
CA PRO A 25 0.96 7.75 -25.67
C PRO A 25 1.05 6.22 -25.80
N ALA A 26 1.66 5.57 -24.79
CA ALA A 26 1.64 4.13 -24.68
C ALA A 26 0.19 3.68 -24.79
N LYS A 27 -0.16 2.93 -25.85
CA LYS A 27 -1.44 2.23 -25.93
C LYS A 27 -1.52 1.30 -24.74
N GLN A 28 -2.28 1.69 -23.72
CA GLN A 28 -2.78 0.74 -22.73
C GLN A 28 -3.48 -0.37 -23.48
N GLN A 29 -2.92 -1.56 -23.45
CA GLN A 29 -3.62 -2.75 -23.90
C GLN A 29 -4.80 -2.97 -22.94
N THR A 30 -5.97 -2.51 -23.34
CA THR A 30 -7.23 -2.87 -22.70
C THR A 30 -7.51 -4.33 -23.01
N VAL A 31 -7.21 -5.21 -22.08
CA VAL A 31 -7.75 -6.57 -22.07
C VAL A 31 -9.25 -6.43 -21.83
N GLY A 32 -10.04 -6.78 -22.84
CA GLY A 32 -11.45 -6.46 -22.91
C GLY A 32 -12.35 -7.31 -22.02
N ASN A 33 -12.48 -6.96 -20.75
CA ASN A 33 -13.67 -7.29 -19.98
C ASN A 33 -14.54 -6.02 -19.89
N LYS A 34 -15.70 -5.99 -20.56
CA LYS A 34 -16.64 -4.87 -20.42
C LYS A 34 -17.08 -4.76 -18.96
N ALA A 35 -16.81 -3.59 -18.34
CA ALA A 35 -17.29 -3.28 -17.01
C ALA A 35 -18.81 -3.45 -16.92
N ARG A 36 -19.29 -4.25 -15.96
CA ARG A 36 -20.72 -4.42 -15.68
C ARG A 36 -21.33 -3.17 -15.06
N HIS A 37 -20.54 -2.43 -14.28
CA HIS A 37 -20.92 -1.21 -13.61
C HIS A 37 -20.31 -0.01 -14.31
N GLN A 38 -21.01 1.10 -14.31
CA GLN A 38 -20.54 2.37 -14.86
C GLN A 38 -20.50 3.38 -13.73
N PHE A 39 -19.31 3.93 -13.49
CA PHE A 39 -19.07 4.94 -12.47
C PHE A 39 -18.66 6.26 -13.11
N THR A 40 -19.03 7.36 -12.44
CA THR A 40 -18.51 8.70 -12.71
C THR A 40 -17.60 9.08 -11.56
N ASN A 41 -16.31 9.31 -11.84
CA ASN A 41 -15.36 9.72 -10.85
C ASN A 41 -15.56 11.20 -10.50
N GLU A 42 -15.74 11.52 -9.21
CA GLU A 42 -15.77 12.89 -8.69
C GLU A 42 -14.36 13.37 -8.35
N VAL A 43 -13.58 12.50 -7.72
CA VAL A 43 -12.18 12.70 -7.34
C VAL A 43 -11.41 11.45 -7.72
N LEU A 44 -10.28 11.60 -8.37
CA LEU A 44 -9.31 10.53 -8.58
C LEU A 44 -7.91 11.12 -8.44
N LEU A 45 -7.22 10.74 -7.36
CA LEU A 45 -5.86 11.15 -7.08
C LEU A 45 -4.88 10.43 -8.02
N GLY A 46 -3.72 11.04 -8.27
CA GLY A 46 -2.64 10.39 -8.99
C GLY A 46 -2.14 9.14 -8.25
N TYR A 47 -1.73 8.11 -8.99
CA TYR A 47 -1.24 6.88 -8.38
C TYR A 47 -0.17 6.20 -9.25
N THR A 48 0.76 5.49 -8.59
CA THR A 48 1.76 4.63 -9.26
C THR A 48 1.09 3.40 -9.87
N PRO A 49 1.72 2.72 -10.85
CA PRO A 49 1.19 1.48 -11.43
C PRO A 49 0.75 0.48 -10.36
N VAL A 50 -0.37 -0.21 -10.62
CA VAL A 50 -0.87 -1.25 -9.72
C VAL A 50 0.09 -2.42 -9.68
N LYS A 51 0.56 -2.76 -8.49
CA LYS A 51 1.46 -3.88 -8.23
C LYS A 51 0.66 -5.18 -8.02
N ASN A 52 1.36 -6.32 -8.04
CA ASN A 52 0.77 -7.62 -7.74
C ASN A 52 1.51 -8.30 -6.59
N GLN A 53 0.85 -8.42 -5.44
CA GLN A 53 1.40 -9.10 -4.26
C GLN A 53 1.41 -10.64 -4.40
N GLY A 54 0.73 -11.19 -5.41
CA GLY A 54 0.54 -12.63 -5.56
C GLY A 54 -0.19 -13.23 -4.36
N SER A 55 0.30 -14.36 -3.84
CA SER A 55 -0.23 -15.03 -2.65
C SER A 55 0.43 -14.60 -1.34
N ASN A 56 1.30 -13.58 -1.36
CA ASN A 56 1.99 -13.11 -0.17
C ASN A 56 1.08 -12.24 0.70
N PRO A 57 1.09 -12.40 2.04
CA PRO A 57 0.25 -11.64 2.95
C PRO A 57 0.90 -10.28 3.30
N LEU A 58 1.20 -9.48 2.28
CA LEU A 58 1.85 -8.16 2.40
C LEU A 58 0.93 -7.00 1.97
N CYS A 59 -0.39 -7.23 1.90
CA CYS A 59 -1.36 -6.21 1.49
C CYS A 59 -1.21 -4.90 2.29
N TRP A 60 -0.97 -5.00 3.60
CA TRP A 60 -0.75 -3.87 4.49
C TRP A 60 0.46 -3.01 4.06
N ALA A 61 1.55 -3.65 3.63
CA ALA A 61 2.73 -2.95 3.13
C ALA A 61 2.47 -2.33 1.75
N TYR A 62 1.88 -3.09 0.81
CA TYR A 62 1.53 -2.58 -0.51
C TYR A 62 0.60 -1.37 -0.45
N SER A 63 -0.44 -1.42 0.40
CA SER A 63 -1.44 -0.36 0.50
C SER A 63 -0.89 0.90 1.16
N MET A 64 -0.12 0.76 2.25
CA MET A 64 0.45 1.92 2.93
C MET A 64 1.54 2.58 2.10
N LEU A 65 2.40 1.80 1.41
CA LEU A 65 3.37 2.37 0.45
C LEU A 65 2.65 3.06 -0.71
N ALA A 66 1.56 2.48 -1.25
CA ALA A 66 0.77 3.13 -2.29
C ALA A 66 0.11 4.43 -1.82
N THR A 67 -0.25 4.52 -0.53
CA THR A 67 -0.75 5.75 0.08
C THR A 67 0.34 6.83 0.11
N ILE A 68 1.55 6.50 0.56
CA ILE A 68 2.70 7.42 0.55
C ILE A 68 3.05 7.85 -0.88
N GLU A 69 3.10 6.91 -1.83
CA GLU A 69 3.38 7.17 -3.25
C GLU A 69 2.35 8.13 -3.87
N THR A 70 1.06 7.94 -3.57
CA THR A 70 -0.02 8.82 -4.06
C THR A 70 0.09 10.22 -3.46
N GLU A 71 0.45 10.33 -2.17
CA GLU A 71 0.67 11.62 -1.52
C GLU A 71 1.76 12.43 -2.25
N HIS A 72 2.88 11.79 -2.60
CA HIS A 72 3.96 12.43 -3.36
C HIS A 72 3.53 12.89 -4.75
N ILE A 73 2.77 12.05 -5.48
CA ILE A 73 2.24 12.43 -6.80
C ILE A 73 1.35 13.68 -6.68
N MET A 74 0.53 13.77 -5.64
CA MET A 74 -0.35 14.93 -5.41
C MET A 74 0.44 16.18 -5.02
N MET A 75 1.65 16.06 -4.48
CA MET A 75 2.58 17.15 -4.24
C MET A 75 3.40 17.53 -5.48
N GLY A 76 3.26 16.82 -6.60
CA GLY A 76 4.01 17.08 -7.84
C GLY A 76 5.34 16.33 -7.93
N ASP A 77 5.56 15.37 -7.06
CA ASP A 77 6.73 14.50 -6.99
C ASP A 77 6.36 13.07 -7.44
N SER A 78 7.34 12.19 -7.64
CA SER A 78 7.09 10.80 -8.03
C SER A 78 8.02 9.86 -7.29
N VAL A 79 7.43 9.07 -6.40
CA VAL A 79 8.10 8.05 -5.61
C VAL A 79 7.44 6.69 -5.89
N ASN A 80 8.25 5.65 -6.01
CA ASN A 80 7.80 4.25 -6.11
C ASN A 80 8.65 3.42 -5.14
N LEU A 81 8.02 2.79 -4.14
CA LEU A 81 8.69 2.23 -2.97
C LEU A 81 8.73 0.70 -3.00
N SER A 82 9.81 0.14 -2.47
CA SER A 82 10.05 -1.31 -2.40
C SER A 82 9.35 -1.95 -1.21
N VAL A 83 8.42 -2.87 -1.50
CA VAL A 83 7.83 -3.75 -0.49
C VAL A 83 8.84 -4.80 -0.01
N ASP A 84 9.71 -5.28 -0.91
CA ASP A 84 10.71 -6.31 -0.58
C ASP A 84 11.74 -5.81 0.43
N TYR A 85 12.08 -4.52 0.39
CA TYR A 85 12.93 -3.91 1.39
C TYR A 85 12.29 -3.94 2.79
N VAL A 86 11.01 -3.57 2.89
CA VAL A 86 10.23 -3.63 4.13
C VAL A 86 10.13 -5.07 4.64
N ALA A 87 9.76 -6.00 3.76
CA ALA A 87 9.59 -7.41 4.09
C ALA A 87 10.89 -8.06 4.59
N ARG A 88 12.03 -7.73 3.98
CA ARG A 88 13.34 -8.21 4.42
C ARG A 88 13.68 -7.75 5.83
N ASN A 89 13.54 -6.46 6.10
CA ASN A 89 13.84 -5.90 7.42
C ASN A 89 12.90 -6.47 8.49
N MET A 90 11.62 -6.60 8.19
CA MET A 90 10.66 -7.25 9.09
C MET A 90 11.01 -8.71 9.37
N LEU A 91 11.42 -9.48 8.36
CA LEU A 91 11.85 -10.87 8.56
C LEU A 91 13.07 -10.96 9.48
N MET A 92 14.06 -10.12 9.30
CA MET A 92 15.24 -10.08 10.18
C MET A 92 14.85 -9.75 11.62
N GLU A 93 14.02 -8.72 11.82
CA GLU A 93 13.53 -8.32 13.14
C GLU A 93 12.75 -9.46 13.83
N GLN A 94 11.80 -10.06 13.10
CA GLN A 94 11.00 -11.17 13.64
C GLN A 94 11.86 -12.42 13.93
N THR A 95 12.91 -12.65 13.16
CA THR A 95 13.85 -13.76 13.37
C THR A 95 14.63 -13.58 14.68
N ARG A 96 15.13 -12.36 14.95
CA ARG A 96 15.74 -12.01 16.24
C ARG A 96 14.75 -12.19 17.40
N ARG A 97 13.53 -11.70 17.23
CA ARG A 97 12.47 -11.83 18.25
C ARG A 97 12.09 -13.28 18.52
N HIS A 98 12.02 -14.12 17.49
CA HIS A 98 11.77 -15.56 17.60
C HIS A 98 12.86 -16.23 18.45
N PHE A 99 14.13 -15.95 18.15
CA PHE A 99 15.28 -16.48 18.88
C PHE A 99 15.25 -16.06 20.36
N LEU A 100 15.10 -14.77 20.63
CA LEU A 100 15.05 -14.24 22.01
C LEU A 100 13.84 -14.73 22.80
N ALA A 101 12.74 -15.01 22.13
CA ALA A 101 11.55 -15.60 22.73
C ALA A 101 11.61 -17.13 22.86
N ASN A 102 12.76 -17.75 22.57
CA ASN A 102 12.95 -19.20 22.59
C ASN A 102 11.88 -19.95 21.79
N GLY A 103 11.66 -19.50 20.54
CA GLY A 103 10.70 -20.09 19.61
C GLY A 103 9.22 -19.73 19.85
N LYS A 104 8.87 -19.05 20.93
CA LYS A 104 7.49 -18.71 21.28
C LYS A 104 6.88 -17.63 20.39
N PHE A 105 7.67 -16.75 19.82
CA PHE A 105 7.22 -15.74 18.87
C PHE A 105 7.18 -16.35 17.46
N ARG A 106 6.01 -16.38 16.83
CA ARG A 106 5.84 -16.96 15.49
C ARG A 106 6.20 -15.92 14.41
N ILE A 107 7.17 -16.23 13.55
CA ILE A 107 7.48 -15.43 12.37
C ILE A 107 6.35 -15.53 11.36
N ASN A 108 5.83 -14.40 10.91
CA ASN A 108 4.80 -14.31 9.88
C ASN A 108 4.96 -13.02 9.07
N MET A 109 4.23 -12.91 7.95
CA MET A 109 4.32 -11.73 7.06
C MET A 109 3.09 -10.82 7.15
N ARG A 110 2.17 -11.09 8.07
CA ARG A 110 1.01 -10.24 8.33
C ARG A 110 1.44 -9.04 9.18
N GLY A 111 0.68 -7.98 9.12
CA GLY A 111 0.95 -6.76 9.87
C GLY A 111 -0.09 -5.70 9.59
N THR A 112 0.00 -4.59 10.30
CA THR A 112 -0.86 -3.43 10.18
C THR A 112 -0.13 -2.25 9.55
N MET A 113 -0.86 -1.25 9.13
CA MET A 113 -0.28 -0.03 8.54
C MET A 113 0.67 0.73 9.49
N PRO A 114 0.39 0.87 10.80
CA PRO A 114 1.35 1.43 11.77
C PRO A 114 2.67 0.68 11.83
N LEU A 115 2.65 -0.65 11.68
CA LEU A 115 3.89 -1.43 11.59
C LEU A 115 4.77 -0.98 10.42
N LEU A 116 4.19 -0.69 9.23
CA LEU A 116 4.97 -0.16 8.12
C LEU A 116 5.64 1.17 8.47
N LEU A 117 4.88 2.11 9.03
CA LEU A 117 5.40 3.43 9.39
C LEU A 117 6.57 3.31 10.38
N ARG A 118 6.48 2.39 11.34
CA ARG A 118 7.58 2.08 12.26
C ARG A 118 8.79 1.51 11.52
N LEU A 119 8.59 0.53 10.64
CA LEU A 119 9.68 -0.09 9.88
C LEU A 119 10.40 0.92 8.97
N LEU A 120 9.66 1.84 8.33
CA LEU A 120 10.26 2.93 7.55
C LEU A 120 11.11 3.86 8.43
N ASN A 121 10.61 4.20 9.61
CA ASN A 121 11.35 5.06 10.54
C ASN A 121 12.61 4.39 11.11
N GLU A 122 12.60 3.08 11.35
CA GLU A 122 13.71 2.34 11.97
C GLU A 122 14.75 1.86 10.94
N TYR A 123 14.29 1.33 9.81
CA TYR A 123 15.16 0.68 8.82
C TYR A 123 15.32 1.50 7.54
N GLY A 124 14.47 2.48 7.31
CA GLY A 124 14.52 3.27 6.10
C GLY A 124 13.62 2.74 4.99
N ALA A 125 13.81 3.28 3.77
CA ALA A 125 13.10 2.90 2.56
C ALA A 125 14.07 2.71 1.38
N MET A 126 13.59 2.04 0.34
CA MET A 126 14.32 1.84 -0.91
C MET A 126 13.38 2.07 -2.09
N PRO A 127 13.84 2.69 -3.20
CA PRO A 127 13.07 2.74 -4.43
C PRO A 127 12.76 1.34 -4.98
N TYR A 128 11.59 1.18 -5.56
CA TYR A 128 11.13 -0.09 -6.14
C TYR A 128 12.11 -0.63 -7.19
N ASP A 129 12.60 0.23 -8.08
CA ASP A 129 13.51 -0.20 -9.15
C ASP A 129 14.92 -0.58 -8.63
N SER A 130 15.28 -0.13 -7.43
CA SER A 130 16.57 -0.46 -6.81
C SER A 130 16.54 -1.76 -6.01
N TYR A 131 15.37 -2.16 -5.52
CA TYR A 131 15.23 -3.35 -4.69
C TYR A 131 13.86 -4.00 -4.90
N ASN A 132 13.76 -4.92 -5.86
CA ASN A 132 12.53 -5.63 -6.20
C ASN A 132 12.84 -6.98 -6.80
N ASN A 133 12.27 -8.04 -6.23
CA ASN A 133 12.34 -9.40 -6.73
C ASN A 133 10.92 -9.98 -6.88
N ARG A 134 10.56 -10.43 -8.08
CA ARG A 134 9.16 -10.76 -8.43
C ARG A 134 8.68 -12.12 -7.90
N ASP A 135 9.59 -13.05 -7.58
CA ASP A 135 9.24 -14.46 -7.38
C ASP A 135 9.46 -14.95 -5.94
N ILE A 136 9.38 -14.07 -4.95
CA ILE A 136 9.62 -14.44 -3.56
C ILE A 136 8.38 -15.10 -2.96
N ASN A 137 8.55 -16.30 -2.41
CA ASN A 137 7.57 -16.92 -1.54
C ASN A 137 7.89 -16.61 -0.08
N TYR A 138 7.38 -15.47 0.41
CA TYR A 138 7.62 -14.99 1.77
C TYR A 138 7.12 -15.95 2.85
N LYS A 139 6.06 -16.72 2.60
CA LYS A 139 5.56 -17.73 3.56
C LYS A 139 6.56 -18.86 3.77
N SER A 140 7.18 -19.34 2.69
CA SER A 140 8.25 -20.34 2.76
C SER A 140 9.50 -19.79 3.41
N LEU A 141 9.86 -18.54 3.09
CA LEU A 141 11.01 -17.86 3.65
C LEU A 141 10.85 -17.65 5.16
N ALA A 142 9.69 -17.18 5.63
CA ALA A 142 9.40 -17.05 7.07
C ALA A 142 9.56 -18.39 7.83
N LYS A 143 9.10 -19.50 7.25
CA LYS A 143 9.31 -20.85 7.83
C LYS A 143 10.79 -21.20 7.90
N ARG A 144 11.55 -20.90 6.84
CA ARG A 144 13.00 -21.13 6.80
C ARG A 144 13.72 -20.32 7.88
N MET A 145 13.34 -19.06 8.07
CA MET A 145 13.90 -18.20 9.11
C MET A 145 13.61 -18.72 10.52
N SER A 146 12.41 -19.26 10.78
CA SER A 146 12.10 -19.92 12.05
C SER A 146 13.01 -21.13 12.31
N THR A 147 13.13 -22.04 11.33
CA THR A 147 14.01 -23.22 11.45
C THR A 147 15.47 -22.83 11.67
N LEU A 148 15.94 -21.80 10.98
CA LEU A 148 17.31 -21.30 11.14
C LEU A 148 17.52 -20.69 12.54
N SER A 149 16.54 -19.98 13.05
CA SER A 149 16.57 -19.41 14.38
C SER A 149 16.65 -20.50 15.47
N ASP A 150 15.80 -21.53 15.36
CA ASP A 150 15.79 -22.68 16.29
C ASP A 150 17.12 -23.44 16.30
N ALA A 151 17.83 -23.48 15.18
CA ALA A 151 19.11 -24.19 15.02
C ALA A 151 20.33 -23.32 15.33
N SER A 152 20.17 -22.06 15.71
CA SER A 152 21.29 -21.15 15.96
C SER A 152 21.72 -21.17 17.43
N ALA A 153 23.04 -21.24 17.67
CA ALA A 153 23.58 -21.31 19.01
C ALA A 153 23.62 -19.96 19.75
N ASN A 154 23.70 -18.87 19.00
CA ASN A 154 23.74 -17.50 19.54
C ASN A 154 23.29 -16.49 18.48
N MET A 155 23.11 -15.23 18.88
CA MET A 155 22.61 -14.15 18.03
C MET A 155 23.53 -13.85 16.84
N SER A 156 24.84 -13.81 17.06
CA SER A 156 25.80 -13.49 15.99
C SER A 156 25.78 -14.52 14.86
N ILE A 157 25.72 -15.81 15.20
CA ILE A 157 25.59 -16.91 14.22
C ILE A 157 24.22 -16.84 13.53
N LEU A 158 23.16 -16.51 14.27
CA LEU A 158 21.84 -16.35 13.72
C LEU A 158 21.83 -15.25 12.66
N GLU A 159 22.30 -14.06 13.00
CA GLU A 159 22.30 -12.89 12.10
C GLU A 159 23.09 -13.15 10.84
N GLU A 160 24.32 -13.67 10.95
CA GLU A 160 25.15 -14.00 9.79
C GLU A 160 24.47 -15.01 8.84
N ARG A 161 23.81 -16.02 9.40
CA ARG A 161 23.10 -17.03 8.59
C ARG A 161 21.80 -16.47 8.01
N ALA A 162 21.09 -15.66 8.78
CA ALA A 162 19.85 -15.01 8.38
C ALA A 162 20.10 -14.04 7.21
N GLU A 163 21.13 -13.20 7.31
CA GLU A 163 21.53 -12.29 6.24
C GLU A 163 21.83 -13.04 4.94
N ARG A 164 22.65 -14.10 5.00
CA ARG A 164 22.92 -14.93 3.81
C ARG A 164 21.66 -15.51 3.18
N VAL A 165 20.73 -16.02 4.00
CA VAL A 165 19.47 -16.57 3.48
C VAL A 165 18.61 -15.48 2.85
N LEU A 166 18.57 -14.29 3.43
CA LEU A 166 17.82 -13.16 2.88
C LEU A 166 18.47 -12.62 1.61
N ASP A 167 19.81 -12.55 1.56
CA ASP A 167 20.57 -12.17 0.34
C ASP A 167 20.32 -13.12 -0.82
N ASP A 168 20.33 -14.41 -0.55
CA ASP A 168 20.09 -15.46 -1.57
C ASP A 168 18.65 -15.43 -2.14
N HIS A 169 17.66 -15.00 -1.33
CA HIS A 169 16.24 -15.09 -1.71
C HIS A 169 15.63 -13.77 -2.13
N ILE A 170 16.04 -12.67 -1.51
CA ILE A 170 15.50 -11.32 -1.77
C ILE A 170 16.53 -10.47 -2.49
N GLY A 171 17.81 -10.62 -2.16
CA GLY A 171 18.91 -9.83 -2.65
C GLY A 171 19.64 -9.10 -1.51
N ALA A 172 20.93 -8.80 -1.72
CA ALA A 172 21.72 -8.01 -0.79
C ALA A 172 21.19 -6.57 -0.68
N LEU A 173 21.19 -6.02 0.54
CA LEU A 173 20.73 -4.64 0.77
C LEU A 173 21.69 -3.64 0.13
N PRO A 174 21.22 -2.75 -0.76
CA PRO A 174 22.02 -1.62 -1.20
C PRO A 174 22.33 -0.71 -0.01
N PRO A 175 23.59 -0.26 0.17
CA PRO A 175 23.94 0.63 1.28
C PRO A 175 23.41 2.05 1.10
N HIS A 176 23.12 2.44 -0.14
CA HIS A 176 22.72 3.80 -0.51
C HIS A 176 21.57 3.80 -1.50
N VAL A 177 20.82 4.90 -1.50
CA VAL A 177 19.77 5.23 -2.46
C VAL A 177 20.25 6.38 -3.33
N PHE A 178 20.21 6.21 -4.65
CA PHE A 178 20.49 7.27 -5.61
C PHE A 178 19.18 7.74 -6.23
N MET A 179 18.76 8.95 -5.95
CA MET A 179 17.52 9.53 -6.44
C MET A 179 17.62 11.03 -6.67
N LEU A 180 17.04 11.53 -7.78
CA LEU A 180 17.04 12.94 -8.14
C LEU A 180 18.44 13.59 -8.14
N GLY A 181 19.48 12.81 -8.47
CA GLY A 181 20.86 13.29 -8.53
C GLY A 181 21.58 13.41 -7.19
N ALA A 182 20.99 12.90 -6.11
CA ALA A 182 21.58 12.84 -4.77
C ALA A 182 21.71 11.41 -4.26
N GLU A 183 22.62 11.22 -3.32
CA GLU A 183 22.84 9.98 -2.59
C GLU A 183 22.29 10.11 -1.17
N TYR A 184 21.55 9.10 -0.74
CA TYR A 184 20.93 9.04 0.58
C TYR A 184 21.29 7.70 1.26
N THR A 185 21.34 7.69 2.57
CA THR A 185 21.12 6.44 3.31
C THR A 185 19.64 6.03 3.19
N PRO A 186 19.29 4.75 3.38
CA PRO A 186 17.89 4.32 3.38
C PRO A 186 17.01 5.09 4.37
N GLN A 187 17.55 5.47 5.53
CA GLN A 187 16.84 6.25 6.55
C GLN A 187 16.59 7.70 6.10
N GLU A 188 17.59 8.37 5.53
CA GLU A 188 17.42 9.72 4.97
C GLU A 188 16.39 9.72 3.84
N PHE A 189 16.42 8.71 2.97
CA PHE A 189 15.42 8.55 1.93
C PHE A 189 14.02 8.32 2.51
N ALA A 190 13.87 7.45 3.51
CA ALA A 190 12.57 7.25 4.18
C ALA A 190 12.04 8.55 4.80
N HIS A 191 12.88 9.32 5.47
CA HIS A 191 12.48 10.60 6.07
C HIS A 191 12.12 11.67 5.02
N SER A 192 12.67 11.58 3.81
CA SER A 192 12.30 12.48 2.70
C SER A 192 10.93 12.15 2.11
N VAL A 193 10.48 10.90 2.22
CA VAL A 193 9.20 10.45 1.64
C VAL A 193 8.07 10.25 2.66
N CYS A 194 8.41 10.10 3.93
CA CYS A 194 7.42 9.93 5.01
C CYS A 194 8.01 10.46 6.32
N MET A 195 7.53 11.62 6.76
CA MET A 195 7.98 12.20 8.01
C MET A 195 7.38 11.47 9.21
N ARG A 196 8.11 11.49 10.31
CA ARG A 196 7.60 10.95 11.58
C ARG A 196 6.33 11.68 12.00
N ASN A 197 5.31 10.91 12.39
CA ASN A 197 3.98 11.42 12.78
C ASN A 197 3.19 12.13 11.65
N GLU A 198 3.54 11.91 10.40
CA GLU A 198 2.78 12.44 9.26
C GLU A 198 1.40 11.80 9.13
N TYR A 199 1.25 10.58 9.64
CA TYR A 199 0.03 9.79 9.55
C TYR A 199 -0.51 9.39 10.92
N MET A 200 -1.83 9.22 11.00
CA MET A 200 -2.56 8.76 12.18
C MET A 200 -3.42 7.55 11.84
N ALA A 201 -3.29 6.49 12.64
CA ALA A 201 -4.15 5.31 12.55
C ALA A 201 -5.44 5.55 13.34
N MET A 202 -6.58 5.26 12.71
CA MET A 202 -7.91 5.46 13.28
C MET A 202 -8.79 4.23 13.13
N THR A 203 -9.71 4.06 14.06
CA THR A 203 -10.73 3.01 14.06
C THR A 203 -12.05 3.52 14.62
N SER A 204 -13.08 2.65 14.63
CA SER A 204 -14.42 3.03 15.14
C SER A 204 -15.11 1.84 15.78
N PHE A 205 -14.90 1.63 17.08
CA PHE A 205 -15.53 0.53 17.85
C PHE A 205 -15.99 1.01 19.22
N THR A 206 -17.09 0.45 19.74
CA THR A 206 -17.74 0.90 20.98
C THR A 206 -17.27 0.16 22.24
N HIS A 207 -16.43 -0.86 22.12
CA HIS A 207 -15.89 -1.58 23.29
C HIS A 207 -14.74 -0.82 23.99
N HIS A 208 -14.28 0.28 23.39
CA HIS A 208 -13.41 1.28 24.01
C HIS A 208 -14.01 2.68 23.88
N PRO A 209 -13.67 3.62 24.77
CA PRO A 209 -14.15 5.00 24.67
C PRO A 209 -13.77 5.63 23.34
N PHE A 210 -14.64 6.51 22.81
CA PHE A 210 -14.29 7.37 21.70
C PHE A 210 -13.37 8.51 22.13
N ASP A 211 -12.68 9.11 21.18
CA ASP A 211 -11.72 10.19 21.33
C ASP A 211 -10.48 9.82 22.17
N GLU A 212 -10.16 8.52 22.23
CA GLU A 212 -9.00 7.98 22.92
C GLU A 212 -8.20 7.04 22.02
N MET A 213 -6.93 6.87 22.35
CA MET A 213 -6.06 5.85 21.73
C MET A 213 -6.21 4.52 22.48
N PHE A 214 -6.34 3.43 21.75
CA PHE A 214 -6.28 2.09 22.35
C PHE A 214 -5.57 1.12 21.41
N VAL A 215 -5.09 0.01 21.94
CA VAL A 215 -4.49 -1.07 21.15
C VAL A 215 -5.62 -1.89 20.53
N LEU A 216 -5.77 -1.80 19.21
CA LEU A 216 -6.82 -2.54 18.49
C LEU A 216 -6.54 -4.04 18.55
N GLU A 217 -7.51 -4.81 19.08
CA GLU A 217 -7.41 -6.24 19.36
C GLU A 217 -7.72 -7.07 18.10
N ILE A 218 -6.84 -7.00 17.12
CA ILE A 218 -6.87 -7.82 15.91
C ILE A 218 -5.59 -8.67 15.80
N PRO A 219 -5.65 -9.85 15.16
CA PRO A 219 -4.51 -10.75 15.07
C PRO A 219 -3.27 -10.14 14.40
N ASP A 220 -3.45 -9.24 13.45
CA ASP A 220 -2.35 -8.62 12.71
C ASP A 220 -1.66 -7.50 13.48
N ASN A 221 -2.29 -6.99 14.56
CA ASN A 221 -1.71 -5.99 15.46
C ASN A 221 -0.86 -6.62 16.60
N TYR A 222 0.01 -7.57 16.26
CA TYR A 222 0.86 -8.27 17.24
C TYR A 222 1.95 -7.39 17.88
N ASN A 223 2.14 -6.18 17.40
CA ASN A 223 3.04 -5.18 17.99
C ASN A 223 2.34 -4.27 19.01
N ASN A 224 1.03 -4.40 19.18
CA ASN A 224 0.20 -3.57 20.05
C ASN A 224 0.23 -2.09 19.67
N ASP A 225 0.22 -1.81 18.37
CA ASP A 225 0.16 -0.43 17.87
C ASP A 225 -1.19 0.21 18.25
N PRO A 226 -1.20 1.47 18.71
CA PRO A 226 -2.43 2.15 19.09
C PRO A 226 -3.15 2.77 17.89
N PHE A 227 -4.49 2.82 17.99
CA PHE A 227 -5.39 3.44 17.02
C PHE A 227 -6.29 4.47 17.72
N TYR A 228 -6.52 5.61 17.10
CA TYR A 228 -7.44 6.63 17.59
C TYR A 228 -8.88 6.23 17.30
N ASN A 229 -9.68 6.08 18.34
CA ASN A 229 -11.06 5.59 18.24
C ASN A 229 -12.04 6.75 18.09
N VAL A 230 -12.89 6.71 17.06
CA VAL A 230 -13.89 7.76 16.83
C VAL A 230 -15.24 7.15 16.43
N PRO A 231 -16.36 7.88 16.59
CA PRO A 231 -17.65 7.45 16.04
C PRO A 231 -17.56 7.22 14.53
N ILE A 232 -18.34 6.24 14.00
CA ILE A 232 -18.28 5.88 12.58
C ILE A 232 -18.57 7.06 11.63
N ASP A 233 -19.45 7.97 11.99
CA ASP A 233 -19.73 9.14 11.16
C ASP A 233 -18.53 10.09 11.09
N VAL A 234 -17.78 10.21 12.19
CA VAL A 234 -16.52 10.99 12.22
C VAL A 234 -15.47 10.32 11.36
N LEU A 235 -15.32 8.98 11.44
CA LEU A 235 -14.37 8.22 10.62
C LEU A 235 -14.67 8.39 9.13
N MET A 236 -15.94 8.19 8.72
CA MET A 236 -16.36 8.34 7.31
C MET A 236 -16.13 9.76 6.79
N ASN A 237 -16.47 10.77 7.60
CA ASN A 237 -16.22 12.18 7.26
C ASN A 237 -14.70 12.47 7.12
N ARG A 238 -13.86 11.88 7.98
CA ARG A 238 -12.41 12.03 7.90
C ARG A 238 -11.85 11.42 6.61
N ILE A 239 -12.31 10.23 6.21
CA ILE A 239 -11.92 9.58 4.96
C ILE A 239 -12.30 10.46 3.76
N GLU A 240 -13.57 10.90 3.69
CA GLU A 240 -14.06 11.72 2.57
C GLU A 240 -13.31 13.06 2.47
N LYS A 241 -13.16 13.78 3.59
CA LYS A 241 -12.43 15.05 3.63
C LYS A 241 -10.96 14.89 3.21
N SER A 242 -10.29 13.84 3.67
CA SER A 242 -8.91 13.54 3.28
C SER A 242 -8.78 13.42 1.76
N ILE A 243 -9.62 12.58 1.13
CA ILE A 243 -9.59 12.36 -0.32
C ILE A 243 -9.93 13.63 -1.10
N ARG A 244 -10.95 14.42 -0.65
CA ARG A 244 -11.32 15.69 -1.30
C ARG A 244 -10.23 16.77 -1.16
N ALA A 245 -9.43 16.69 -0.12
CA ALA A 245 -8.28 17.59 0.08
C ALA A 245 -7.02 17.14 -0.70
N GLY A 246 -7.09 16.04 -1.45
CA GLY A 246 -5.96 15.53 -2.23
C GLY A 246 -5.10 14.51 -1.49
N HIS A 247 -5.53 14.05 -0.31
CA HIS A 247 -4.78 13.10 0.52
C HIS A 247 -5.41 11.71 0.48
N PRO A 248 -4.67 10.67 0.03
CA PRO A 248 -5.15 9.29 0.03
C PRO A 248 -5.33 8.76 1.46
N VAL A 249 -6.07 7.67 1.59
CA VAL A 249 -6.31 6.99 2.86
C VAL A 249 -5.93 5.53 2.73
N CYS A 250 -5.06 5.03 3.61
CA CYS A 250 -4.84 3.58 3.69
C CYS A 250 -5.99 2.94 4.46
N TRP A 251 -6.64 1.97 3.86
CA TRP A 251 -7.80 1.27 4.38
C TRP A 251 -7.47 -0.19 4.69
N GLU A 252 -7.93 -0.67 5.82
CA GLU A 252 -7.91 -2.06 6.26
C GLU A 252 -9.32 -2.52 6.58
N GLY A 253 -9.72 -3.69 6.08
CA GLY A 253 -11.06 -4.22 6.31
C GLY A 253 -11.29 -5.61 5.75
N ASP A 254 -12.53 -6.05 5.90
CA ASP A 254 -13.00 -7.37 5.49
C ASP A 254 -13.39 -7.39 4.01
N ILE A 255 -12.93 -8.40 3.30
CA ILE A 255 -13.22 -8.64 1.89
C ILE A 255 -13.87 -10.01 1.64
N THR A 256 -14.30 -10.72 2.69
CA THR A 256 -14.90 -12.06 2.58
C THR A 256 -16.37 -12.07 2.16
N GLU A 257 -16.97 -10.90 2.00
CA GLU A 257 -18.35 -10.74 1.56
C GLU A 257 -18.60 -11.23 0.14
N LYS A 258 -19.77 -11.83 -0.10
CA LYS A 258 -20.20 -12.26 -1.45
C LYS A 258 -20.24 -11.10 -2.46
N GLY A 259 -20.44 -9.89 -1.98
CA GLY A 259 -20.47 -8.66 -2.80
C GLY A 259 -19.12 -8.08 -3.13
N PHE A 260 -18.01 -8.65 -2.62
CA PHE A 260 -16.66 -8.30 -3.03
C PHE A 260 -16.23 -9.13 -4.25
N SER A 261 -16.01 -8.49 -5.37
CA SER A 261 -15.59 -9.14 -6.62
C SER A 261 -14.43 -8.38 -7.27
N PHE A 262 -13.21 -8.89 -7.13
CA PHE A 262 -12.07 -8.33 -7.85
C PHE A 262 -12.26 -8.43 -9.37
N LYS A 263 -12.83 -9.53 -9.83
CA LYS A 263 -13.10 -9.78 -11.26
C LYS A 263 -14.03 -8.72 -11.86
N ASP A 264 -15.01 -8.26 -11.11
CA ASP A 264 -15.93 -7.18 -11.55
C ASP A 264 -15.42 -5.78 -11.10
N GLY A 265 -14.40 -5.72 -10.24
CA GLY A 265 -13.81 -4.49 -9.69
C GLY A 265 -14.73 -3.73 -8.74
N VAL A 266 -15.62 -4.42 -8.04
CA VAL A 266 -16.66 -3.81 -7.20
C VAL A 266 -16.80 -4.53 -5.87
N ALA A 267 -17.09 -3.77 -4.81
CA ALA A 267 -17.49 -4.28 -3.51
C ALA A 267 -18.76 -3.54 -3.01
N MET A 268 -19.84 -4.29 -2.80
CA MET A 268 -21.14 -3.79 -2.36
C MET A 268 -21.77 -4.72 -1.33
N LEU A 269 -22.52 -4.18 -0.40
CA LEU A 269 -23.40 -4.97 0.47
C LEU A 269 -24.76 -5.13 -0.20
N GLY A 270 -25.48 -6.21 0.12
CA GLY A 270 -26.81 -6.48 -0.46
C GLY A 270 -27.92 -5.48 -0.07
N LYS A 271 -27.65 -4.58 0.87
CA LYS A 271 -28.51 -3.47 1.28
C LYS A 271 -27.70 -2.19 1.28
N GLU A 272 -28.16 -1.18 0.55
CA GLU A 272 -27.49 0.13 0.41
C GLU A 272 -27.88 1.15 1.52
N GLN A 273 -28.60 0.72 2.57
CA GLN A 273 -28.85 1.59 3.71
C GLN A 273 -27.60 1.65 4.61
N PRO A 274 -27.19 2.84 5.07
CA PRO A 274 -26.05 3.00 5.93
C PRO A 274 -26.15 2.15 7.19
N CYS A 275 -25.11 1.37 7.49
CA CYS A 275 -25.04 0.61 8.72
C CYS A 275 -24.88 1.55 9.93
N THR A 276 -25.44 1.14 11.05
CA THR A 276 -25.28 1.85 12.32
C THR A 276 -23.96 1.48 13.01
N GLN A 277 -23.54 2.31 13.97
CA GLN A 277 -22.39 2.02 14.83
C GLN A 277 -22.54 0.65 15.55
N GLN A 278 -23.77 0.34 16.02
CA GLN A 278 -24.04 -0.93 16.71
C GLN A 278 -23.94 -2.13 15.77
N GLN A 279 -24.44 -2.04 14.54
CA GLN A 279 -24.33 -3.12 13.56
C GLN A 279 -22.87 -3.41 13.23
N ARG A 280 -22.06 -2.35 13.08
CA ARG A 280 -20.63 -2.44 12.87
C ARG A 280 -19.93 -3.14 14.05
N GLN A 281 -20.23 -2.73 15.29
CA GLN A 281 -19.69 -3.36 16.50
C GLN A 281 -20.03 -4.84 16.57
N THR A 282 -21.31 -5.19 16.36
CA THR A 282 -21.76 -6.58 16.35
C THR A 282 -21.05 -7.40 15.29
N ALA A 283 -20.81 -6.84 14.10
CA ALA A 283 -20.12 -7.56 13.03
C ALA A 283 -18.63 -7.82 13.36
N PHE A 284 -17.97 -6.92 14.06
CA PHE A 284 -16.61 -7.12 14.55
C PHE A 284 -16.55 -8.18 15.65
N GLU A 285 -17.43 -8.10 16.67
CA GLU A 285 -17.49 -9.02 17.80
C GLU A 285 -17.83 -10.46 17.38
N ASN A 286 -18.73 -10.64 16.43
CA ASN A 286 -19.09 -11.96 15.90
C ASN A 286 -18.21 -12.45 14.75
N ARG A 287 -17.16 -11.67 14.39
CA ARG A 287 -16.18 -12.00 13.35
C ARG A 287 -16.77 -12.12 11.94
N SER A 288 -17.87 -11.43 11.66
CA SER A 288 -18.34 -11.20 10.30
C SER A 288 -17.72 -9.98 9.63
N THR A 289 -16.89 -9.26 10.38
CA THR A 289 -15.94 -8.25 9.88
C THR A 289 -14.58 -8.53 10.51
N THR A 290 -13.58 -8.81 9.71
CA THR A 290 -12.22 -9.22 10.10
C THR A 290 -11.15 -8.39 9.37
N ASP A 291 -9.90 -8.48 9.81
CA ASP A 291 -8.73 -7.78 9.27
C ASP A 291 -8.09 -8.55 8.11
N ASP A 292 -8.80 -8.65 6.97
CA ASP A 292 -8.40 -9.57 5.89
C ASP A 292 -7.53 -8.93 4.81
N HIS A 293 -7.73 -7.63 4.52
CA HIS A 293 -7.08 -6.99 3.39
C HIS A 293 -6.92 -5.49 3.57
N CYS A 294 -5.89 -4.95 2.89
CA CYS A 294 -5.62 -3.52 2.86
C CYS A 294 -5.57 -2.98 1.42
N MET A 295 -6.08 -1.77 1.20
CA MET A 295 -6.06 -1.05 -0.08
C MET A 295 -5.84 0.45 0.17
N ALA A 296 -5.31 1.18 -0.83
CA ALA A 296 -5.23 2.64 -0.78
C ALA A 296 -6.50 3.25 -1.39
N LEU A 297 -7.29 3.97 -0.60
CA LEU A 297 -8.41 4.77 -1.11
C LEU A 297 -7.86 6.05 -1.75
N ILE A 298 -8.07 6.18 -3.05
CA ILE A 298 -7.48 7.24 -3.88
C ILE A 298 -8.53 8.07 -4.62
N GLY A 299 -9.81 7.87 -4.35
CA GLY A 299 -10.82 8.64 -5.05
C GLY A 299 -12.24 8.41 -4.55
N LEU A 300 -13.15 9.20 -5.12
CA LEU A 300 -14.59 9.18 -4.90
C LEU A 300 -15.31 9.09 -6.25
N ALA A 301 -16.38 8.34 -6.28
CA ALA A 301 -17.21 8.17 -7.47
C ALA A 301 -18.69 7.99 -7.10
N HIS A 302 -19.55 8.03 -8.09
CA HIS A 302 -20.95 7.63 -7.97
C HIS A 302 -21.36 6.76 -9.17
N ASP A 303 -22.38 5.92 -8.95
CA ASP A 303 -23.02 5.18 -10.02
C ASP A 303 -24.10 6.03 -10.72
N LYS A 304 -24.81 5.44 -11.70
CA LYS A 304 -25.90 6.11 -12.42
C LYS A 304 -27.10 6.46 -11.53
N GLN A 305 -27.25 5.80 -10.40
CA GLN A 305 -28.33 6.02 -9.44
C GLN A 305 -27.94 7.07 -8.36
N GLY A 306 -26.70 7.54 -8.38
CA GLY A 306 -26.16 8.50 -7.42
C GLY A 306 -25.65 7.87 -6.12
N HIS A 307 -25.54 6.54 -6.04
CA HIS A 307 -24.91 5.89 -4.89
C HIS A 307 -23.41 6.20 -4.89
N ARG A 308 -22.88 6.50 -3.72
CA ARG A 308 -21.46 6.88 -3.55
C ARG A 308 -20.54 5.67 -3.43
N PHE A 309 -19.35 5.79 -4.03
CA PHE A 309 -18.29 4.80 -4.01
C PHE A 309 -16.95 5.43 -3.68
N TYR A 310 -16.10 4.67 -3.02
CA TYR A 310 -14.69 4.96 -2.87
C TYR A 310 -13.90 4.19 -3.92
N ILE A 311 -12.90 4.85 -4.54
CA ILE A 311 -12.00 4.22 -5.50
C ILE A 311 -10.78 3.76 -4.73
N ALA A 312 -10.54 2.45 -4.72
CA ALA A 312 -9.42 1.83 -4.04
C ALA A 312 -8.40 1.27 -5.04
N LYS A 313 -7.13 1.60 -4.85
CA LYS A 313 -6.01 0.94 -5.53
C LYS A 313 -5.68 -0.36 -4.80
N ASN A 314 -5.93 -1.50 -5.47
CA ASN A 314 -5.62 -2.82 -4.95
C ASN A 314 -4.18 -3.23 -5.33
N SER A 315 -3.71 -4.36 -4.79
CA SER A 315 -2.39 -4.96 -5.04
C SER A 315 -2.47 -6.37 -5.64
N TRP A 316 -3.47 -6.62 -6.51
CA TRP A 316 -3.69 -7.92 -7.17
C TRP A 316 -3.48 -7.87 -8.69
N GLY A 317 -2.63 -6.95 -9.17
CA GLY A 317 -2.42 -6.73 -10.60
C GLY A 317 -3.59 -6.00 -11.25
N ILE A 318 -3.53 -5.94 -12.58
CA ILE A 318 -4.42 -5.09 -13.39
C ILE A 318 -5.57 -5.87 -14.07
N ASP A 319 -5.72 -7.17 -13.77
CA ASP A 319 -6.63 -8.06 -14.49
C ASP A 319 -8.08 -7.95 -13.98
N ASN A 320 -8.62 -6.72 -14.03
CA ASN A 320 -10.03 -6.43 -13.82
C ASN A 320 -10.48 -5.28 -14.75
N PRO A 321 -11.79 -4.96 -14.87
CA PRO A 321 -12.31 -3.94 -15.80
C PRO A 321 -11.78 -2.52 -15.56
N TYR A 322 -11.17 -2.25 -14.41
CA TYR A 322 -10.71 -0.92 -14.02
C TYR A 322 -9.18 -0.86 -13.81
N GLY A 323 -8.42 -1.81 -14.40
CA GLY A 323 -6.96 -1.80 -14.35
C GLY A 323 -6.39 -2.02 -12.95
N GLY A 324 -7.05 -2.83 -12.13
CA GLY A 324 -6.66 -3.15 -10.76
C GLY A 324 -7.26 -2.22 -9.71
N LEU A 325 -8.00 -1.18 -10.11
CA LEU A 325 -8.80 -0.39 -9.18
C LEU A 325 -10.08 -1.13 -8.81
N MET A 326 -10.62 -0.80 -7.63
CA MET A 326 -11.88 -1.31 -7.11
C MET A 326 -12.79 -0.15 -6.71
N TYR A 327 -14.10 -0.32 -6.91
CA TYR A 327 -15.13 0.62 -6.46
C TYR A 327 -15.89 0.00 -5.29
N LEU A 328 -15.68 0.55 -4.09
CA LEU A 328 -16.32 0.09 -2.85
C LEU A 328 -17.46 1.03 -2.50
N SER A 329 -18.70 0.51 -2.33
CA SER A 329 -19.82 1.36 -1.95
C SER A 329 -19.57 2.01 -0.58
N GLU A 330 -20.14 3.19 -0.37
CA GLU A 330 -20.02 3.90 0.92
C GLU A 330 -20.44 3.02 2.07
N ASN A 331 -21.53 2.27 1.91
CA ASN A 331 -22.03 1.36 2.95
C ASN A 331 -21.07 0.17 3.19
N TYR A 332 -20.37 -0.30 2.13
CA TYR A 332 -19.32 -1.32 2.28
C TYR A 332 -18.17 -0.81 3.14
N ILE A 333 -17.63 0.35 2.81
CA ILE A 333 -16.57 1.00 3.61
C ILE A 333 -17.06 1.21 5.04
N ARG A 334 -18.25 1.76 5.22
CA ARG A 334 -18.82 2.01 6.54
C ARG A 334 -18.92 0.76 7.41
N MET A 335 -19.34 -0.37 6.83
CA MET A 335 -19.54 -1.63 7.55
C MET A 335 -18.25 -2.42 7.75
N LYS A 336 -17.41 -2.49 6.72
CA LYS A 336 -16.29 -3.43 6.64
C LYS A 336 -14.92 -2.86 6.99
N THR A 337 -14.81 -1.56 7.26
CA THR A 337 -13.56 -0.96 7.72
C THR A 337 -13.19 -1.48 9.11
N VAL A 338 -12.02 -2.03 9.27
CA VAL A 338 -11.42 -2.33 10.59
C VAL A 338 -10.63 -1.12 11.06
N ALA A 339 -9.76 -0.60 10.23
CA ALA A 339 -8.95 0.58 10.52
C ALA A 339 -8.65 1.39 9.25
N VAL A 340 -8.22 2.61 9.44
CA VAL A 340 -7.65 3.45 8.38
C VAL A 340 -6.40 4.16 8.88
N VAL A 341 -5.54 4.56 7.95
CA VAL A 341 -4.47 5.52 8.22
C VAL A 341 -4.68 6.73 7.33
N VAL A 342 -4.72 7.90 7.94
CA VAL A 342 -4.93 9.20 7.30
C VAL A 342 -3.77 10.12 7.57
N LYS A 343 -3.50 11.07 6.66
CA LYS A 343 -2.54 12.13 6.90
C LYS A 343 -3.01 13.05 8.03
N ASN A 344 -2.11 13.42 8.94
CA ASN A 344 -2.37 14.45 9.92
C ASN A 344 -2.49 15.81 9.21
N MET A 345 -3.63 16.45 9.35
CA MET A 345 -3.93 17.76 8.76
C MET A 345 -3.99 18.81 9.85
#